data_6e54efb410acf262e1d43c60b70e4a4d
#
_entry.id   6e54efb410acf262e1d43c60b70e4a4d
#
_cell.length_a   1.000
_cell.length_b   1.000
_cell.length_c   1.000
_cell.angle_alpha   90.00
_cell.angle_beta   90.00
_cell.angle_gamma   90.00
#
_symmetry.space_group_name_H-M   'P 1'
#
loop_
_entity.id
_entity.type
_entity.pdbx_description
1 polymer ?
#
loop_
_entity_poly.entity_id
_entity_poly.type
_entity_poly.pdbx_seq_one_letter_code
_entity_poly.pdbx_strand_id
1 'polypeptide(L)' 'GPGGPPPSAPVMEDWMTDHRVDDDGTEWAEDENGSWWYREPGASDWDEWTD' A
#
# COMPACT_ATOMS: atom_id res chain seq x y z
N GLY A 1 0.15 12.29 -2.25
CA GLY A 1 1.12 11.69 -1.38
C GLY A 1 0.47 10.90 -0.25
N PRO A 2 1.22 10.01 0.37
CA PRO A 2 0.63 9.09 1.33
C PRO A 2 0.26 9.74 2.66
N GLY A 3 -1.02 9.85 2.88
CA GLY A 3 -1.55 10.31 4.16
C GLY A 3 -1.98 9.15 5.06
N GLY A 4 -1.83 7.92 4.56
CA GLY A 4 -2.22 6.72 5.26
C GLY A 4 -3.02 5.78 4.37
N PRO A 5 -3.19 4.51 4.79
CA PRO A 5 -3.90 3.52 3.98
C PRO A 5 -5.39 3.83 3.81
N PRO A 6 -5.93 3.68 2.59
CA PRO A 6 -7.35 3.91 2.34
C PRO A 6 -8.19 2.72 2.79
N PRO A 7 -9.54 2.84 2.81
CA PRO A 7 -10.41 1.78 3.31
C PRO A 7 -10.67 0.62 2.36
N SER A 8 -10.35 0.73 1.08
CA SER A 8 -10.64 -0.34 0.12
C SER A 8 -9.46 -1.27 -0.10
N ALA A 9 -9.73 -2.56 -0.31
CA ALA A 9 -8.69 -3.58 -0.47
C ALA A 9 -9.00 -4.47 -1.66
N PRO A 10 -8.62 -4.08 -2.90
CA PRO A 10 -9.04 -4.79 -4.11
C PRO A 10 -8.33 -6.11 -4.38
N VAL A 11 -7.01 -6.19 -4.17
CA VAL A 11 -6.23 -7.38 -4.55
C VAL A 11 -5.14 -7.64 -3.53
N MET A 12 -4.80 -8.92 -3.28
CA MET A 12 -3.73 -9.29 -2.37
C MET A 12 -2.74 -10.23 -3.06
N GLU A 13 -1.46 -10.08 -2.73
CA GLU A 13 -0.39 -10.97 -3.17
C GLU A 13 0.17 -11.73 -1.97
N ASP A 14 1.04 -12.71 -2.24
CA ASP A 14 1.49 -13.65 -1.21
C ASP A 14 2.13 -13.00 0.02
N TRP A 15 2.89 -11.93 -0.20
CA TRP A 15 3.59 -11.25 0.89
C TRP A 15 2.72 -10.23 1.63
N MET A 16 1.55 -9.93 1.08
CA MET A 16 0.64 -8.91 1.62
C MET A 16 -0.42 -9.54 2.50
N THR A 17 -0.67 -8.94 3.66
CA THR A 17 -1.84 -9.29 4.46
C THR A 17 -3.01 -8.38 4.13
N ASP A 18 -2.74 -7.24 3.47
CA ASP A 18 -3.77 -6.31 3.03
C ASP A 18 -3.24 -5.53 1.83
N HIS A 19 -4.11 -5.17 0.91
CA HIS A 19 -3.75 -4.37 -0.27
C HIS A 19 -4.88 -3.40 -0.56
N ARG A 20 -4.52 -2.13 -0.75
CA ARG A 20 -5.50 -1.07 -0.97
C ARG A 20 -4.99 -0.12 -2.05
N VAL A 21 -5.91 0.60 -2.68
CA VAL A 21 -5.56 1.62 -3.67
C VAL A 21 -6.28 2.91 -3.29
N ASP A 22 -5.51 3.97 -3.18
CA ASP A 22 -6.03 5.29 -2.84
C ASP A 22 -6.70 5.96 -4.06
N ASP A 23 -7.42 7.03 -3.82
CA ASP A 23 -8.12 7.78 -4.87
C ASP A 23 -7.18 8.37 -5.91
N ASP A 24 -5.96 8.68 -5.53
CA ASP A 24 -4.96 9.23 -6.44
C ASP A 24 -4.17 8.16 -7.19
N GLY A 25 -4.48 6.88 -6.94
CA GLY A 25 -3.81 5.77 -7.59
C GLY A 25 -2.64 5.18 -6.81
N THR A 26 -2.35 5.70 -5.62
CA THR A 26 -1.30 5.15 -4.77
C THR A 26 -1.71 3.77 -4.25
N GLU A 27 -0.85 2.79 -4.47
CA GLU A 27 -1.07 1.44 -3.95
C GLU A 27 -0.53 1.33 -2.53
N TRP A 28 -1.24 0.59 -1.70
CA TRP A 28 -0.87 0.35 -0.31
C TRP A 28 -0.88 -1.14 -0.03
N ALA A 29 0.10 -1.61 0.71
CA ALA A 29 0.15 -3.00 1.11
C ALA A 29 0.66 -3.13 2.53
N GLU A 30 0.07 -4.05 3.29
CA GLU A 30 0.54 -4.37 4.64
C GLU A 30 1.17 -5.75 4.60
N ASP A 31 2.36 -5.90 5.19
CA ASP A 31 3.02 -7.20 5.25
C ASP A 31 2.67 -7.94 6.55
N GLU A 32 3.24 -9.13 6.72
CA GLU A 32 2.97 -9.97 7.88
C GLU A 32 3.43 -9.37 9.20
N ASN A 33 4.35 -8.42 9.13
CA ASN A 33 4.89 -7.73 10.31
C ASN A 33 4.03 -6.54 10.74
N GLY A 34 3.02 -6.22 9.95
CA GLY A 34 2.17 -5.06 10.20
C GLY A 34 2.74 -3.76 9.67
N SER A 35 3.76 -3.84 8.84
CA SER A 35 4.34 -2.67 8.19
C SER A 35 3.56 -2.31 6.95
N TRP A 36 3.34 -1.02 6.74
CA TRP A 36 2.66 -0.53 5.55
C TRP A 36 3.67 -0.07 4.53
N TRP A 37 3.45 -0.47 3.30
CA TRP A 37 4.25 -0.09 2.14
C TRP A 37 3.37 0.64 1.15
N TYR A 38 3.91 1.60 0.45
CA TYR A 38 3.15 2.31 -0.57
C TYR A 38 3.96 2.43 -1.85
N ARG A 39 3.23 2.55 -2.95
CA ARG A 39 3.83 2.76 -4.27
C ARG A 39 2.95 3.73 -5.03
N GLU A 40 3.50 4.91 -5.37
CA GLU A 40 2.75 5.92 -6.08
C GLU A 40 2.54 5.52 -7.54
N PRO A 41 1.50 6.07 -8.23
CA PRO A 41 1.24 5.74 -9.62
C PRO A 41 2.46 6.11 -10.48
N GLY A 42 2.92 5.15 -11.29
CA GLY A 42 4.10 5.32 -12.11
C GLY A 42 5.40 4.93 -11.43
N ALA A 43 5.40 4.69 -10.12
CA ALA A 43 6.59 4.22 -9.42
C ALA A 43 6.77 2.71 -9.62
N SER A 44 8.01 2.27 -9.71
CA SER A 44 8.32 0.84 -9.90
C SER A 44 8.63 0.13 -8.60
N ASP A 45 8.97 0.86 -7.54
CA ASP A 45 9.40 0.29 -6.27
C ASP A 45 8.46 0.69 -5.13
N TRP A 46 8.41 -0.18 -4.11
CA TRP A 46 7.66 0.08 -2.90
C TRP A 46 8.52 0.87 -1.92
N ASP A 47 7.88 1.80 -1.21
CA ASP A 47 8.52 2.56 -0.14
C ASP A 47 7.82 2.23 1.18
N GLU A 48 8.60 2.15 2.25
CA GLU A 48 8.03 1.91 3.56
C GLU A 48 7.35 3.17 4.09
N TRP A 49 6.11 3.02 4.52
CA TRP A 49 5.37 4.11 5.14
C TRP A 49 5.49 4.00 6.65
N THR A 50 5.81 5.12 7.30
CA THR A 50 5.89 5.18 8.75
C THR A 50 4.99 6.30 9.25
N ASP A 51 4.33 6.02 10.34
CA ASP A 51 3.41 6.96 10.96
C ASP A 51 4.16 8.11 11.69
#